data_e2be2921e199794f37e9d0c5ffde826b
#
_entry.id   e2be2921e199794f37e9d0c5ffde826b
#
_cell.length_a   1.000
_cell.length_b   1.000
_cell.length_c   1.000
_cell.angle_alpha   90.00
_cell.angle_beta   90.00
_cell.angle_gamma   90.00
#
_symmetry.space_group_name_H-M   'P 1'
#
loop_
_entity.id
_entity.type
_entity.pdbx_description
1 polymer ?
#
loop_
_entity_poly.entity_id
_entity_poly.type
_entity_poly.pdbx_seq_one_letter_code
_entity_poly.pdbx_strand_id
1 'polypeptide(L)'
;MAQFIHLEEPPHPAAAPGFALWALGFRPFYLLASTFAALSIGLWALQFSGVLGQPYLPTPMWHAHEMLFGFTVAVIVGFLFTAGRNWANRPTPTGLPLAALAALWVAGRVLVLTPFGWAAAIANAAFPLAAAIALAIPFIAAGNKRNYFFVGLLALMSVAVMGVHLEHLGVLRFPGWAGIQIGLDVVLFIMSVMAGRVVPMFTNNGVPGANATKQAWLEKLVLGSTLALLVADALQLPGGVLAALLGICGAAHLARWSLWQPWRTLRAPLVWVLHAAYLWIPVHLGLRVAAALGWLPLSTATHALTVGAIGGLIIGMMVRTARGHTGRPLVADRFEIACFAMVIVAAVSRVFVPLAAPAYTMQAILWSAALWSAAFGLYAVRYWPVLTRARIDGRPG
;
A
#
# COMPACT_ATOMS: atom_id res chain seq x y z
N MET A 1 31.59 -23.56 28.00
CA MET A 1 31.76 -23.13 26.58
C MET A 1 30.86 -24.02 25.74
N ALA A 2 29.74 -23.46 25.22
CA ALA A 2 28.85 -24.18 24.31
C ALA A 2 29.43 -24.06 22.90
N GLN A 3 29.87 -25.17 22.31
CA GLN A 3 30.25 -25.25 20.92
C GLN A 3 28.98 -25.12 20.06
N PHE A 4 28.85 -24.04 19.29
CA PHE A 4 27.85 -23.96 18.25
C PHE A 4 28.26 -24.91 17.12
N ILE A 5 27.51 -25.98 16.94
CA ILE A 5 27.65 -26.87 15.79
C ILE A 5 27.08 -26.08 14.59
N HIS A 6 27.95 -25.63 13.69
CA HIS A 6 27.55 -25.17 12.38
C HIS A 6 27.01 -26.38 11.59
N LEU A 7 25.70 -26.54 11.54
CA LEU A 7 25.07 -27.41 10.57
C LEU A 7 25.18 -26.72 9.21
N GLU A 8 26.14 -27.14 8.41
CA GLU A 8 26.15 -26.78 6.99
C GLU A 8 24.90 -27.42 6.35
N GLU A 9 23.92 -26.58 6.00
CA GLU A 9 22.82 -27.04 5.16
C GLU A 9 23.41 -27.54 3.83
N PRO A 10 23.01 -28.75 3.36
CA PRO A 10 23.49 -29.24 2.06
C PRO A 10 23.22 -28.20 0.98
N PRO A 11 24.14 -27.99 0.02
CA PRO A 11 23.95 -27.04 -1.06
C PRO A 11 22.67 -27.37 -1.81
N HIS A 12 21.68 -26.49 -1.75
CA HIS A 12 20.50 -26.63 -2.58
C HIS A 12 20.92 -26.55 -4.05
N PRO A 13 20.44 -27.46 -4.91
CA PRO A 13 20.73 -27.36 -6.33
C PRO A 13 20.35 -25.94 -6.80
N ALA A 14 21.30 -25.28 -7.46
CA ALA A 14 21.10 -23.95 -8.00
C ALA A 14 19.81 -23.95 -8.81
N ALA A 15 18.84 -23.09 -8.48
CA ALA A 15 17.63 -22.96 -9.25
C ALA A 15 18.04 -22.64 -10.70
N ALA A 16 17.57 -23.46 -11.66
CA ALA A 16 17.90 -23.25 -13.05
C ALA A 16 17.59 -21.82 -13.47
N PRO A 17 18.46 -21.16 -14.27
CA PRO A 17 18.19 -19.82 -14.76
C PRO A 17 16.89 -19.85 -15.56
N GLY A 18 15.84 -19.24 -15.04
CA GLY A 18 14.51 -19.31 -15.63
C GLY A 18 13.66 -18.06 -15.32
N PHE A 19 12.57 -17.94 -16.06
CA PHE A 19 11.57 -16.91 -15.86
C PHE A 19 10.78 -17.19 -14.56
N ALA A 20 10.90 -16.31 -13.58
CA ALA A 20 10.40 -16.54 -12.23
C ALA A 20 9.25 -15.60 -11.81
N LEU A 21 8.63 -14.88 -12.74
CA LEU A 21 7.56 -13.89 -12.43
C LEU A 21 6.42 -14.51 -11.61
N TRP A 22 6.06 -15.75 -11.89
CA TRP A 22 4.95 -16.46 -11.24
C TRP A 22 5.37 -17.31 -10.03
N ALA A 23 6.60 -17.16 -9.57
CA ALA A 23 7.11 -17.99 -8.46
C ALA A 23 6.58 -17.55 -7.09
N LEU A 24 6.28 -16.26 -6.89
CA LEU A 24 5.77 -15.73 -5.62
C LEU A 24 4.99 -14.43 -5.85
N GLY A 25 3.97 -14.19 -5.01
CA GLY A 25 2.98 -13.12 -5.19
C GLY A 25 3.53 -11.71 -5.40
N PHE A 26 4.61 -11.32 -4.68
CA PHE A 26 5.18 -9.97 -4.83
C PHE A 26 5.69 -9.68 -6.25
N ARG A 27 6.18 -10.69 -6.97
CA ARG A 27 6.83 -10.51 -8.28
C ARG A 27 5.90 -9.88 -9.33
N PRO A 28 4.76 -10.52 -9.71
CA PRO A 28 3.86 -9.93 -10.69
C PRO A 28 3.17 -8.67 -10.16
N PHE A 29 2.71 -8.69 -8.91
CA PHE A 29 1.91 -7.58 -8.41
C PHE A 29 2.71 -6.30 -8.16
N TYR A 30 3.99 -6.39 -7.75
CA TYR A 30 4.82 -5.20 -7.63
C TYR A 30 5.18 -4.61 -8.98
N LEU A 31 5.43 -5.46 -9.99
CA LEU A 31 5.70 -5.00 -11.33
C LEU A 31 4.47 -4.34 -11.97
N LEU A 32 3.32 -5.02 -11.92
CA LEU A 32 2.05 -4.50 -12.44
C LEU A 32 1.65 -3.21 -11.72
N ALA A 33 1.69 -3.19 -10.39
CA ALA A 33 1.31 -2.02 -9.61
C ALA A 33 2.22 -0.81 -9.89
N SER A 34 3.55 -1.00 -9.93
CA SER A 34 4.48 0.12 -10.19
C SER A 34 4.34 0.66 -11.62
N THR A 35 4.19 -0.22 -12.61
CA THR A 35 3.92 0.19 -13.99
C THR A 35 2.61 0.94 -14.09
N PHE A 36 1.56 0.42 -13.46
CA PHE A 36 0.25 1.07 -13.46
C PHE A 36 0.28 2.41 -12.71
N ALA A 37 0.93 2.50 -11.56
CA ALA A 37 1.07 3.75 -10.82
C ALA A 37 1.77 4.86 -11.64
N ALA A 38 2.76 4.48 -12.46
CA ALA A 38 3.44 5.42 -13.34
C ALA A 38 2.55 5.88 -14.51
N LEU A 39 1.78 4.97 -15.11
CA LEU A 39 0.98 5.25 -16.31
C LEU A 39 -0.36 5.91 -15.99
N SER A 40 -1.02 5.51 -14.90
CA SER A 40 -2.37 5.95 -14.54
C SER A 40 -2.47 7.46 -14.27
N ILE A 41 -1.41 8.07 -13.77
CA ILE A 41 -1.37 9.53 -13.55
C ILE A 41 -1.36 10.27 -14.89
N GLY A 42 -0.63 9.77 -15.89
CA GLY A 42 -0.68 10.30 -17.25
C GLY A 42 -2.07 10.13 -17.89
N LEU A 43 -2.69 8.96 -17.75
CA LEU A 43 -4.06 8.72 -18.20
C LEU A 43 -5.06 9.64 -17.52
N TRP A 44 -4.94 9.84 -16.21
CA TRP A 44 -5.77 10.78 -15.46
C TRP A 44 -5.61 12.22 -15.99
N ALA A 45 -4.39 12.66 -16.26
CA ALA A 45 -4.14 13.99 -16.81
C ALA A 45 -4.79 14.16 -18.20
N LEU A 46 -4.74 13.15 -19.07
CA LEU A 46 -5.39 13.15 -20.38
C LEU A 46 -6.92 13.16 -20.29
N GLN A 47 -7.49 12.47 -19.29
CA GLN A 47 -8.94 12.52 -19.02
C GLN A 47 -9.33 13.90 -18.45
N PHE A 48 -8.56 14.43 -17.52
CA PHE A 48 -8.82 15.72 -16.89
C PHE A 48 -8.74 16.88 -17.88
N SER A 49 -7.84 16.82 -18.86
CA SER A 49 -7.69 17.79 -19.93
C SER A 49 -8.72 17.63 -21.07
N GLY A 50 -9.58 16.60 -21.02
CA GLY A 50 -10.58 16.32 -22.05
C GLY A 50 -10.02 15.72 -23.35
N VAL A 51 -8.74 15.37 -23.40
CA VAL A 51 -8.12 14.69 -24.56
C VAL A 51 -8.64 13.27 -24.72
N LEU A 52 -8.78 12.54 -23.61
CA LEU A 52 -9.52 11.28 -23.61
C LEU A 52 -10.97 11.54 -23.22
N GLY A 53 -11.90 10.86 -23.91
CA GLY A 53 -13.32 10.90 -23.59
C GLY A 53 -13.58 10.53 -22.13
N GLN A 54 -14.76 10.85 -21.62
CA GLN A 54 -15.10 10.52 -20.23
C GLN A 54 -15.14 9.01 -20.06
N PRO A 55 -14.33 8.45 -19.12
CA PRO A 55 -14.42 7.02 -18.80
C PRO A 55 -15.72 6.71 -18.07
N TYR A 56 -15.99 5.43 -17.89
CA TYR A 56 -17.12 4.93 -17.12
C TYR A 56 -17.29 5.62 -15.76
N LEU A 57 -16.22 5.76 -14.95
CA LEU A 57 -16.23 6.56 -13.73
C LEU A 57 -15.82 8.02 -14.03
N PRO A 58 -16.47 9.04 -13.43
CA PRO A 58 -16.02 10.42 -13.55
C PRO A 58 -14.55 10.59 -13.15
N THR A 59 -13.84 11.49 -13.82
CA THR A 59 -12.37 11.62 -13.70
C THR A 59 -11.82 11.66 -12.27
N PRO A 60 -12.37 12.40 -11.29
CA PRO A 60 -11.87 12.35 -9.90
C PRO A 60 -12.13 11.00 -9.23
N MET A 61 -13.29 10.39 -9.49
CA MET A 61 -13.64 9.07 -8.94
C MET A 61 -12.80 7.98 -9.58
N TRP A 62 -12.55 8.03 -10.90
CA TRP A 62 -11.66 7.12 -11.59
C TRP A 62 -10.26 7.16 -10.99
N HIS A 63 -9.69 8.34 -10.77
CA HIS A 63 -8.38 8.49 -10.15
C HIS A 63 -8.33 7.87 -8.74
N ALA A 64 -9.29 8.20 -7.89
CA ALA A 64 -9.37 7.66 -6.52
C ALA A 64 -9.53 6.14 -6.52
N HIS A 65 -10.42 5.61 -7.37
CA HIS A 65 -10.68 4.20 -7.55
C HIS A 65 -9.40 3.45 -8.00
N GLU A 66 -8.74 3.94 -9.02
CA GLU A 66 -7.59 3.28 -9.61
C GLU A 66 -6.34 3.32 -8.71
N MET A 67 -6.14 4.41 -7.98
CA MET A 67 -5.03 4.50 -7.03
C MET A 67 -5.26 3.63 -5.78
N LEU A 68 -6.50 3.51 -5.34
CA LEU A 68 -6.83 2.72 -4.16
C LEU A 68 -7.00 1.23 -4.51
N PHE A 69 -7.98 0.90 -5.34
CA PHE A 69 -8.35 -0.50 -5.63
C PHE A 69 -7.49 -1.11 -6.74
N GLY A 70 -6.95 -0.29 -7.63
CA GLY A 70 -5.98 -0.73 -8.64
C GLY A 70 -4.58 -0.89 -8.05
N PHE A 71 -3.90 0.23 -7.79
CA PHE A 71 -2.51 0.25 -7.37
C PHE A 71 -2.30 -0.34 -5.97
N THR A 72 -2.95 0.25 -4.94
CA THR A 72 -2.67 -0.09 -3.54
C THR A 72 -3.06 -1.52 -3.21
N VAL A 73 -4.23 -2.00 -3.66
CA VAL A 73 -4.69 -3.37 -3.38
C VAL A 73 -3.81 -4.40 -4.08
N ALA A 74 -3.30 -4.14 -5.28
CA ALA A 74 -2.35 -5.04 -5.96
C ALA A 74 -1.07 -5.23 -5.12
N VAL A 75 -0.51 -4.15 -4.58
CA VAL A 75 0.67 -4.24 -3.70
C VAL A 75 0.36 -5.02 -2.43
N ILE A 76 -0.79 -4.75 -1.80
CA ILE A 76 -1.23 -5.46 -0.59
C ILE A 76 -1.36 -6.97 -0.88
N VAL A 77 -1.99 -7.37 -1.98
CA VAL A 77 -2.14 -8.78 -2.37
C VAL A 77 -0.77 -9.42 -2.61
N GLY A 78 0.10 -8.77 -3.38
CA GLY A 78 1.47 -9.25 -3.61
C GLY A 78 2.25 -9.45 -2.33
N PHE A 79 2.14 -8.48 -1.40
CA PHE A 79 2.76 -8.56 -0.09
C PHE A 79 2.16 -9.69 0.77
N LEU A 80 0.84 -9.78 0.87
CA LEU A 80 0.16 -10.78 1.71
C LEU A 80 0.39 -12.20 1.23
N PHE A 81 0.45 -12.46 -0.09
CA PHE A 81 0.80 -13.78 -0.60
C PHE A 81 2.25 -14.15 -0.30
N THR A 82 3.15 -13.17 -0.27
CA THR A 82 4.56 -13.39 0.06
C THR A 82 4.76 -13.61 1.56
N ALA A 83 4.25 -12.71 2.39
CA ALA A 83 4.35 -12.81 3.83
C ALA A 83 3.49 -13.95 4.40
N GLY A 84 2.30 -14.18 3.84
CA GLY A 84 1.36 -15.21 4.25
C GLY A 84 1.93 -16.62 4.09
N ARG A 85 2.72 -16.87 3.03
CA ARG A 85 3.47 -18.12 2.87
C ARG A 85 4.35 -18.41 4.09
N ASN A 86 5.10 -17.40 4.54
CA ASN A 86 5.99 -17.55 5.69
C ASN A 86 5.21 -17.66 7.00
N TRP A 87 4.13 -16.88 7.16
CA TRP A 87 3.32 -16.90 8.39
C TRP A 87 2.54 -18.20 8.59
N ALA A 88 2.10 -18.82 7.49
CA ALA A 88 1.38 -20.09 7.54
C ALA A 88 2.31 -21.30 7.41
N ASN A 89 3.56 -21.11 6.98
CA ASN A 89 4.44 -22.19 6.52
C ASN A 89 3.73 -23.12 5.51
N ARG A 90 2.97 -22.53 4.60
CA ARG A 90 2.15 -23.20 3.58
C ARG A 90 2.22 -22.43 2.25
N PRO A 91 2.11 -23.12 1.11
CA PRO A 91 2.15 -22.45 -0.19
C PRO A 91 0.98 -21.48 -0.36
N THR A 92 1.27 -20.31 -0.91
CA THR A 92 0.32 -19.35 -1.45
C THR A 92 0.26 -19.50 -2.97
N PRO A 93 -0.68 -18.86 -3.70
CA PRO A 93 -0.76 -18.98 -5.15
C PRO A 93 0.56 -18.72 -5.87
N THR A 94 0.93 -19.61 -6.77
CA THR A 94 2.09 -19.54 -7.69
C THR A 94 1.68 -20.07 -9.06
N GLY A 95 2.48 -19.87 -10.10
CA GLY A 95 2.21 -20.38 -11.44
C GLY A 95 0.89 -19.87 -12.03
N LEU A 96 0.10 -20.78 -12.62
CA LEU A 96 -1.16 -20.44 -13.29
C LEU A 96 -2.20 -19.77 -12.39
N PRO A 97 -2.47 -20.20 -11.15
CA PRO A 97 -3.38 -19.50 -10.25
C PRO A 97 -2.97 -18.05 -9.98
N LEU A 98 -1.67 -17.78 -9.81
CA LEU A 98 -1.17 -16.43 -9.61
C LEU A 98 -1.30 -15.60 -10.89
N ALA A 99 -1.04 -16.19 -12.06
CA ALA A 99 -1.22 -15.54 -13.35
C ALA A 99 -2.70 -15.20 -13.63
N ALA A 100 -3.62 -16.09 -13.26
CA ALA A 100 -5.06 -15.85 -13.40
C ALA A 100 -5.53 -14.66 -12.51
N LEU A 101 -5.03 -14.56 -11.28
CA LEU A 101 -5.31 -13.40 -10.42
C LEU A 101 -4.74 -12.10 -11.01
N ALA A 102 -3.54 -12.15 -11.58
CA ALA A 102 -2.95 -11.00 -12.27
C ALA A 102 -3.76 -10.60 -13.51
N ALA A 103 -4.23 -11.57 -14.29
CA ALA A 103 -5.11 -11.32 -15.44
C ALA A 103 -6.46 -10.72 -15.03
N LEU A 104 -7.07 -11.20 -13.95
CA LEU A 104 -8.29 -10.61 -13.38
C LEU A 104 -8.08 -9.17 -12.96
N TRP A 105 -6.95 -8.87 -12.32
CA TRP A 105 -6.58 -7.50 -11.97
C TRP A 105 -6.45 -6.62 -13.22
N VAL A 106 -5.73 -7.07 -14.26
CA VAL A 106 -5.60 -6.35 -15.55
C VAL A 106 -6.96 -6.12 -16.19
N ALA A 107 -7.82 -7.13 -16.21
CA ALA A 107 -9.19 -7.01 -16.74
C ALA A 107 -9.96 -5.90 -16.04
N GLY A 108 -9.84 -5.77 -14.71
CA GLY A 108 -10.43 -4.67 -13.95
C GLY A 108 -9.93 -3.29 -14.43
N ARG A 109 -8.61 -3.16 -14.69
CA ARG A 109 -8.01 -1.89 -15.17
C ARG A 109 -8.49 -1.51 -16.57
N VAL A 110 -8.67 -2.49 -17.44
CA VAL A 110 -9.18 -2.26 -18.80
C VAL A 110 -10.68 -1.93 -18.78
N LEU A 111 -11.48 -2.70 -18.05
CA LEU A 111 -12.93 -2.56 -18.03
C LEU A 111 -13.44 -1.22 -17.51
N VAL A 112 -12.75 -0.59 -16.54
CA VAL A 112 -13.13 0.77 -16.07
C VAL A 112 -12.90 1.87 -17.10
N LEU A 113 -12.20 1.58 -18.21
CA LEU A 113 -12.03 2.49 -19.35
C LEU A 113 -13.07 2.24 -20.45
N THR A 114 -13.97 1.27 -20.26
CA THR A 114 -14.99 0.87 -21.23
C THR A 114 -16.40 1.23 -20.73
N PRO A 115 -17.42 1.24 -21.59
CA PRO A 115 -18.80 1.47 -21.16
C PRO A 115 -19.44 0.27 -20.44
N PHE A 116 -18.73 -0.85 -20.27
CA PHE A 116 -19.27 -2.09 -19.67
C PHE A 116 -19.24 -2.03 -18.12
N GLY A 117 -20.09 -1.15 -17.54
CA GLY A 117 -20.07 -0.86 -16.10
C GLY A 117 -20.24 -2.08 -15.19
N TRP A 118 -21.16 -3.01 -15.52
CA TRP A 118 -21.34 -4.23 -14.74
C TRP A 118 -20.12 -5.16 -14.82
N ALA A 119 -19.51 -5.29 -15.98
CA ALA A 119 -18.29 -6.09 -16.12
C ALA A 119 -17.12 -5.45 -15.32
N ALA A 120 -17.01 -4.12 -15.35
CA ALA A 120 -16.06 -3.39 -14.52
C ALA A 120 -16.30 -3.62 -13.02
N ALA A 121 -17.55 -3.51 -12.56
CA ALA A 121 -17.94 -3.76 -11.16
C ALA A 121 -17.54 -5.18 -10.70
N ILE A 122 -17.94 -6.18 -11.48
CA ILE A 122 -17.67 -7.59 -11.17
C ILE A 122 -16.17 -7.86 -11.13
N ALA A 123 -15.41 -7.44 -12.15
CA ALA A 123 -13.97 -7.71 -12.22
C ALA A 123 -13.20 -7.03 -11.07
N ASN A 124 -13.57 -5.79 -10.73
CA ASN A 124 -12.92 -5.04 -9.65
C ASN A 124 -13.23 -5.60 -8.26
N ALA A 125 -14.46 -6.05 -8.02
CA ALA A 125 -14.82 -6.68 -6.75
C ALA A 125 -14.30 -8.12 -6.64
N ALA A 126 -14.26 -8.86 -7.75
CA ALA A 126 -13.79 -10.23 -7.78
C ALA A 126 -12.29 -10.35 -7.44
N PHE A 127 -11.46 -9.37 -7.80
CA PHE A 127 -10.02 -9.44 -7.54
C PHE A 127 -9.67 -9.51 -6.05
N PRO A 128 -10.05 -8.56 -5.18
CA PRO A 128 -9.77 -8.64 -3.75
C PRO A 128 -10.49 -9.82 -3.08
N LEU A 129 -11.68 -10.23 -3.55
CA LEU A 129 -12.38 -11.39 -3.03
C LEU A 129 -11.65 -12.71 -3.35
N ALA A 130 -11.21 -12.89 -4.60
CA ALA A 130 -10.42 -14.05 -5.00
C ALA A 130 -9.09 -14.11 -4.26
N ALA A 131 -8.44 -12.95 -4.03
CA ALA A 131 -7.24 -12.86 -3.21
C ALA A 131 -7.52 -13.23 -1.74
N ALA A 132 -8.66 -12.82 -1.17
CA ALA A 132 -9.08 -13.19 0.18
C ALA A 132 -9.28 -14.72 0.30
N ILE A 133 -9.98 -15.33 -0.64
CA ILE A 133 -10.21 -16.78 -0.68
C ILE A 133 -8.86 -17.52 -0.81
N ALA A 134 -8.00 -17.09 -1.74
CA ALA A 134 -6.70 -17.70 -1.94
C ALA A 134 -5.77 -17.60 -0.72
N LEU A 135 -5.88 -16.51 0.07
CA LEU A 135 -5.14 -16.33 1.32
C LEU A 135 -5.75 -17.14 2.48
N ALA A 136 -7.07 -17.32 2.49
CA ALA A 136 -7.77 -18.09 3.53
C ALA A 136 -7.32 -19.56 3.55
N ILE A 137 -7.10 -20.16 2.37
CA ILE A 137 -6.72 -21.58 2.25
C ILE A 137 -5.46 -21.92 3.10
N PRO A 138 -4.28 -21.29 2.89
CA PRO A 138 -3.11 -21.59 3.69
C PRO A 138 -3.26 -21.21 5.18
N PHE A 139 -4.02 -20.14 5.49
CA PHE A 139 -4.22 -19.71 6.88
C PHE A 139 -5.10 -20.68 7.66
N ILE A 140 -6.18 -21.18 7.07
CA ILE A 140 -7.08 -22.18 7.66
C ILE A 140 -6.33 -23.49 7.83
N ALA A 141 -5.63 -23.97 6.79
CA ALA A 141 -4.87 -25.21 6.82
C ALA A 141 -3.75 -25.21 7.86
N ALA A 142 -3.22 -24.03 8.21
CA ALA A 142 -2.20 -23.85 9.24
C ALA A 142 -2.77 -23.51 10.62
N GLY A 143 -4.09 -23.32 10.77
CA GLY A 143 -4.69 -22.83 12.01
C GLY A 143 -4.21 -21.44 12.42
N ASN A 144 -3.77 -20.60 11.47
CA ASN A 144 -3.15 -19.30 11.74
C ASN A 144 -4.18 -18.22 12.03
N LYS A 145 -4.95 -18.38 13.10
CA LYS A 145 -6.05 -17.48 13.52
C LYS A 145 -5.60 -16.03 13.68
N ARG A 146 -4.34 -15.80 14.06
CA ARG A 146 -3.76 -14.45 14.25
C ARG A 146 -3.82 -13.59 12.98
N ASN A 147 -3.86 -14.19 11.80
CA ASN A 147 -3.83 -13.48 10.53
C ASN A 147 -5.14 -13.57 9.72
N TYR A 148 -6.20 -14.22 10.26
CA TYR A 148 -7.51 -14.33 9.57
C TYR A 148 -8.14 -12.98 9.27
N PHE A 149 -7.86 -11.95 10.08
CA PHE A 149 -8.41 -10.62 9.85
C PHE A 149 -7.99 -10.02 8.49
N PHE A 150 -6.81 -10.39 7.93
CA PHE A 150 -6.43 -9.95 6.58
C PHE A 150 -7.38 -10.48 5.49
N VAL A 151 -7.90 -11.69 5.68
CA VAL A 151 -8.92 -12.26 4.78
C VAL A 151 -10.20 -11.42 4.85
N GLY A 152 -10.64 -11.08 6.08
CA GLY A 152 -11.80 -10.21 6.29
C GLY A 152 -11.60 -8.80 5.70
N LEU A 153 -10.41 -8.21 5.84
CA LEU A 153 -10.11 -6.89 5.28
C LEU A 153 -10.10 -6.89 3.74
N LEU A 154 -9.57 -7.95 3.10
CA LEU A 154 -9.65 -8.08 1.63
C LEU A 154 -11.10 -8.29 1.17
N ALA A 155 -11.91 -9.05 1.90
CA ALA A 155 -13.33 -9.20 1.61
C ALA A 155 -14.07 -7.85 1.76
N LEU A 156 -13.74 -7.06 2.80
CA LEU A 156 -14.30 -5.72 2.98
C LEU A 156 -13.87 -4.76 1.84
N MET A 157 -12.63 -4.88 1.32
CA MET A 157 -12.21 -4.14 0.12
C MET A 157 -13.05 -4.50 -1.11
N SER A 158 -13.43 -5.78 -1.26
CA SER A 158 -14.34 -6.20 -2.33
C SER A 158 -15.73 -5.55 -2.19
N VAL A 159 -16.26 -5.49 -0.97
CA VAL A 159 -17.54 -4.81 -0.69
C VAL A 159 -17.42 -3.31 -0.95
N ALA A 160 -16.35 -2.68 -0.51
CA ALA A 160 -16.12 -1.24 -0.69
C ALA A 160 -16.05 -0.85 -2.17
N VAL A 161 -15.27 -1.58 -2.99
CA VAL A 161 -15.18 -1.30 -4.43
C VAL A 161 -16.50 -1.60 -5.15
N MET A 162 -17.19 -2.68 -4.78
CA MET A 162 -18.52 -2.97 -5.33
C MET A 162 -19.50 -1.83 -5.01
N GLY A 163 -19.46 -1.28 -3.79
CA GLY A 163 -20.29 -0.14 -3.37
C GLY A 163 -20.10 1.09 -4.26
N VAL A 164 -18.83 1.41 -4.62
CA VAL A 164 -18.52 2.51 -5.56
C VAL A 164 -19.16 2.29 -6.92
N HIS A 165 -19.09 1.07 -7.45
CA HIS A 165 -19.67 0.74 -8.74
C HIS A 165 -21.21 0.73 -8.72
N LEU A 166 -21.82 0.15 -7.67
CA LEU A 166 -23.28 0.07 -7.56
C LEU A 166 -23.92 1.46 -7.39
N GLU A 167 -23.25 2.36 -6.70
CA GLU A 167 -23.70 3.76 -6.62
C GLU A 167 -23.63 4.42 -8.00
N HIS A 168 -22.50 4.29 -8.70
CA HIS A 168 -22.34 4.85 -10.03
C HIS A 168 -23.32 4.28 -11.05
N LEU A 169 -23.70 3.00 -10.93
CA LEU A 169 -24.73 2.35 -11.76
C LEU A 169 -26.15 2.71 -11.36
N GLY A 170 -26.35 3.53 -10.32
CA GLY A 170 -27.67 3.95 -9.84
C GLY A 170 -28.46 2.86 -9.08
N VAL A 171 -27.79 1.77 -8.70
CA VAL A 171 -28.41 0.66 -7.96
C VAL A 171 -28.55 0.99 -6.46
N LEU A 172 -27.53 1.65 -5.90
CA LEU A 172 -27.51 2.06 -4.50
C LEU A 172 -27.52 3.59 -4.40
N ARG A 173 -28.33 4.13 -3.49
CA ARG A 173 -28.32 5.55 -3.10
C ARG A 173 -27.35 5.73 -1.92
N PHE A 174 -26.08 5.60 -2.18
CA PHE A 174 -25.02 5.70 -1.18
C PHE A 174 -23.97 6.69 -1.69
N PRO A 175 -23.40 7.59 -0.87
CA PRO A 175 -22.38 8.51 -1.36
C PRO A 175 -21.18 7.72 -1.92
N GLY A 176 -20.86 7.86 -3.20
CA GLY A 176 -19.79 7.07 -3.86
C GLY A 176 -18.43 7.22 -3.18
N TRP A 177 -18.18 8.37 -2.60
CA TRP A 177 -16.96 8.60 -1.82
C TRP A 177 -16.90 7.79 -0.51
N ALA A 178 -18.01 7.27 0.02
CA ALA A 178 -17.98 6.44 1.21
C ALA A 178 -17.30 5.09 0.95
N GLY A 179 -17.49 4.48 -0.23
CA GLY A 179 -16.74 3.27 -0.62
C GLY A 179 -15.24 3.53 -0.70
N ILE A 180 -14.84 4.69 -1.25
CA ILE A 180 -13.43 5.12 -1.26
C ILE A 180 -12.91 5.31 0.18
N GLN A 181 -13.68 6.00 1.04
CA GLN A 181 -13.26 6.25 2.43
C GLN A 181 -13.10 4.94 3.23
N ILE A 182 -14.06 4.02 3.14
CA ILE A 182 -13.96 2.69 3.76
C ILE A 182 -12.69 1.97 3.27
N GLY A 183 -12.43 2.01 1.97
CA GLY A 183 -11.21 1.41 1.41
C GLY A 183 -9.93 2.05 1.96
N LEU A 184 -9.88 3.38 2.11
CA LEU A 184 -8.76 4.09 2.72
C LEU A 184 -8.56 3.72 4.19
N ASP A 185 -9.63 3.57 4.96
CA ASP A 185 -9.56 3.20 6.37
C ASP A 185 -9.09 1.73 6.54
N VAL A 186 -9.54 0.84 5.66
CA VAL A 186 -9.01 -0.54 5.60
C VAL A 186 -7.51 -0.54 5.32
N VAL A 187 -7.06 0.25 4.36
CA VAL A 187 -5.61 0.37 4.05
C VAL A 187 -4.86 0.97 5.23
N LEU A 188 -5.38 2.02 5.86
CA LEU A 188 -4.79 2.64 7.05
C LEU A 188 -4.65 1.61 8.18
N PHE A 189 -5.67 0.78 8.41
CA PHE A 189 -5.62 -0.29 9.40
C PHE A 189 -4.56 -1.35 9.06
N ILE A 190 -4.52 -1.82 7.80
CA ILE A 190 -3.47 -2.76 7.33
C ILE A 190 -2.07 -2.17 7.56
N MET A 191 -1.86 -0.91 7.17
CA MET A 191 -0.57 -0.23 7.37
C MET A 191 -0.22 -0.11 8.85
N SER A 192 -1.20 0.23 9.70
CA SER A 192 -1.00 0.37 11.15
C SER A 192 -0.55 -0.95 11.79
N VAL A 193 -1.19 -2.07 11.39
CA VAL A 193 -0.80 -3.41 11.84
C VAL A 193 0.59 -3.78 11.31
N MET A 194 0.82 -3.61 10.01
CA MET A 194 2.06 -4.04 9.37
C MET A 194 3.25 -3.20 9.81
N ALA A 195 3.12 -1.87 9.84
CA ALA A 195 4.19 -1.01 10.32
C ALA A 195 4.61 -1.36 11.75
N GLY A 196 3.63 -1.59 12.65
CA GLY A 196 3.93 -2.03 14.02
C GLY A 196 4.62 -3.40 14.13
N ARG A 197 4.44 -4.27 13.15
CA ARG A 197 5.15 -5.56 13.10
C ARG A 197 6.57 -5.40 12.57
N VAL A 198 6.77 -4.62 11.50
CA VAL A 198 8.01 -4.66 10.72
C VAL A 198 8.94 -3.47 10.94
N VAL A 199 8.42 -2.23 11.16
CA VAL A 199 9.29 -1.05 11.25
C VAL A 199 10.25 -1.13 12.44
N PRO A 200 9.81 -1.40 13.70
CA PRO A 200 10.74 -1.51 14.82
C PRO A 200 11.71 -2.68 14.67
N MET A 201 11.27 -3.81 14.11
CA MET A 201 12.14 -4.93 13.81
C MET A 201 13.22 -4.57 12.77
N PHE A 202 12.85 -3.86 11.71
CA PHE A 202 13.80 -3.43 10.69
C PHE A 202 14.75 -2.35 11.22
N THR A 203 14.29 -1.50 12.13
CA THR A 203 15.12 -0.50 12.80
C THR A 203 16.20 -1.19 13.65
N ASN A 204 15.80 -2.14 14.49
CA ASN A 204 16.74 -2.85 15.36
C ASN A 204 17.73 -3.73 14.58
N ASN A 205 17.29 -4.34 13.48
CA ASN A 205 18.16 -5.21 12.67
C ASN A 205 19.02 -4.43 11.66
N GLY A 206 18.60 -3.24 11.25
CA GLY A 206 19.25 -2.48 10.19
C GLY A 206 20.06 -1.27 10.65
N VAL A 207 19.96 -0.89 11.95
CA VAL A 207 20.62 0.30 12.50
C VAL A 207 21.39 -0.09 13.75
N PRO A 208 22.72 -0.12 13.72
CA PRO A 208 23.53 -0.44 14.90
C PRO A 208 23.20 0.48 16.10
N GLY A 209 23.00 -0.13 17.25
CA GLY A 209 22.70 0.57 18.51
C GLY A 209 21.28 1.17 18.60
N ALA A 210 20.40 0.93 17.64
CA ALA A 210 19.00 1.27 17.78
C ALA A 210 18.31 0.33 18.76
N ASN A 211 17.34 0.89 19.50
CA ASN A 211 16.49 0.15 20.45
C ASN A 211 15.03 0.62 20.27
N ALA A 212 14.46 0.31 19.12
CA ALA A 212 13.05 0.57 18.84
C ALA A 212 12.19 -0.34 19.73
N THR A 213 11.32 0.25 20.53
CA THR A 213 10.49 -0.44 21.51
C THR A 213 9.02 -0.39 21.16
N LYS A 214 8.23 -1.26 21.82
CA LYS A 214 6.76 -1.30 21.71
C LYS A 214 6.16 -1.34 23.11
N GLN A 215 5.04 -0.66 23.27
CA GLN A 215 4.25 -0.71 24.50
C GLN A 215 2.86 -1.30 24.18
N ALA A 216 2.49 -2.35 24.90
CA ALA A 216 1.28 -3.13 24.59
C ALA A 216 -0.01 -2.29 24.64
N TRP A 217 -0.10 -1.35 25.60
CA TRP A 217 -1.26 -0.46 25.71
C TRP A 217 -1.37 0.50 24.51
N LEU A 218 -0.23 1.04 24.06
CA LEU A 218 -0.17 1.96 22.93
C LEU A 218 -0.47 1.25 21.61
N GLU A 219 0.02 0.01 21.43
CA GLU A 219 -0.35 -0.82 20.28
C GLU A 219 -1.87 -1.06 20.23
N LYS A 220 -2.50 -1.37 21.38
CA LYS A 220 -3.95 -1.53 21.48
C LYS A 220 -4.69 -0.21 21.19
N LEU A 221 -4.21 0.92 21.70
CA LEU A 221 -4.79 2.24 21.45
C LEU A 221 -4.72 2.60 19.97
N VAL A 222 -3.55 2.44 19.32
CA VAL A 222 -3.37 2.70 17.88
C VAL A 222 -4.31 1.86 17.04
N LEU A 223 -4.33 0.54 17.25
CA LEU A 223 -5.17 -0.34 16.44
C LEU A 223 -6.66 -0.17 16.74
N GLY A 224 -7.02 0.01 18.01
CA GLY A 224 -8.40 0.23 18.42
C GLY A 224 -8.97 1.55 17.90
N SER A 225 -8.21 2.65 18.01
CA SER A 225 -8.65 3.96 17.48
C SER A 225 -8.71 3.97 15.95
N THR A 226 -7.77 3.31 15.26
CA THR A 226 -7.82 3.18 13.79
C THR A 226 -9.05 2.36 13.34
N LEU A 227 -9.39 1.28 14.05
CA LEU A 227 -10.60 0.51 13.75
C LEU A 227 -11.87 1.31 14.08
N ALA A 228 -11.85 2.09 15.16
CA ALA A 228 -12.96 2.96 15.53
C ALA A 228 -13.18 4.06 14.47
N LEU A 229 -12.13 4.57 13.82
CA LEU A 229 -12.25 5.51 12.69
C LEU A 229 -12.99 4.88 11.51
N LEU A 230 -12.66 3.64 11.13
CA LEU A 230 -13.37 2.92 10.06
C LEU A 230 -14.87 2.82 10.38
N VAL A 231 -15.23 2.52 11.63
CA VAL A 231 -16.63 2.46 12.07
C VAL A 231 -17.27 3.86 12.07
N ALA A 232 -16.55 4.88 12.55
CA ALA A 232 -17.03 6.24 12.60
C ALA A 232 -17.33 6.82 11.20
N ASP A 233 -16.46 6.53 10.23
CA ASP A 233 -16.63 6.92 8.84
C ASP A 233 -17.77 6.16 8.16
N ALA A 234 -17.89 4.86 8.42
CA ALA A 234 -19.01 4.05 7.92
C ALA A 234 -20.35 4.51 8.46
N LEU A 235 -20.41 4.96 9.72
CA LEU A 235 -21.60 5.51 10.37
C LEU A 235 -21.80 7.01 10.12
N GLN A 236 -20.88 7.67 9.43
CA GLN A 236 -20.91 9.12 9.14
C GLN A 236 -21.10 9.97 10.41
N LEU A 237 -20.30 9.71 11.45
CA LEU A 237 -20.43 10.40 12.74
C LEU A 237 -20.23 11.92 12.60
N PRO A 238 -20.86 12.74 13.47
CA PRO A 238 -20.73 14.19 13.47
C PRO A 238 -19.28 14.68 13.54
N GLY A 239 -18.95 15.78 12.83
CA GLY A 239 -17.59 16.27 12.66
C GLY A 239 -16.82 16.50 13.98
N GLY A 240 -17.46 16.98 15.05
CA GLY A 240 -16.83 17.15 16.35
C GLY A 240 -16.38 15.84 17.00
N VAL A 241 -17.23 14.80 16.95
CA VAL A 241 -16.89 13.46 17.47
C VAL A 241 -15.78 12.82 16.64
N LEU A 242 -15.89 12.95 15.32
CA LEU A 242 -14.89 12.46 14.39
C LEU A 242 -13.55 13.16 14.61
N ALA A 243 -13.53 14.50 14.78
CA ALA A 243 -12.32 15.26 15.05
C ALA A 243 -11.61 14.83 16.34
N ALA A 244 -12.37 14.58 17.42
CA ALA A 244 -11.80 14.08 18.67
C ALA A 244 -11.15 12.70 18.49
N LEU A 245 -11.82 11.78 17.82
CA LEU A 245 -11.30 10.43 17.54
C LEU A 245 -10.05 10.47 16.66
N LEU A 246 -10.05 11.31 15.61
CA LEU A 246 -8.90 11.55 14.74
C LEU A 246 -7.71 12.11 15.51
N GLY A 247 -7.94 13.07 16.43
CA GLY A 247 -6.90 13.63 17.29
C GLY A 247 -6.25 12.59 18.20
N ILE A 248 -7.07 11.78 18.88
CA ILE A 248 -6.60 10.66 19.73
C ILE A 248 -5.77 9.67 18.90
N CYS A 249 -6.29 9.24 17.75
CA CYS A 249 -5.62 8.32 16.86
C CYS A 249 -4.28 8.89 16.36
N GLY A 250 -4.27 10.16 15.93
CA GLY A 250 -3.05 10.85 15.48
C GLY A 250 -1.98 10.96 16.55
N ALA A 251 -2.37 11.34 17.76
CA ALA A 251 -1.47 11.41 18.91
C ALA A 251 -0.88 10.03 19.27
N ALA A 252 -1.72 8.98 19.24
CA ALA A 252 -1.28 7.60 19.49
C ALA A 252 -0.28 7.13 18.43
N HIS A 253 -0.52 7.40 17.14
CA HIS A 253 0.42 7.08 16.04
C HIS A 253 1.74 7.85 16.18
N LEU A 254 1.71 9.12 16.55
CA LEU A 254 2.91 9.94 16.75
C LEU A 254 3.74 9.44 17.95
N ALA A 255 3.10 9.14 19.07
CA ALA A 255 3.75 8.56 20.24
C ALA A 255 4.39 7.21 19.91
N ARG A 256 3.68 6.35 19.17
CA ARG A 256 4.20 5.06 18.70
C ARG A 256 5.43 5.23 17.80
N TRP A 257 5.39 6.17 16.85
CA TRP A 257 6.48 6.45 15.93
C TRP A 257 7.75 6.91 16.65
N SER A 258 7.61 7.76 17.70
CA SER A 258 8.74 8.22 18.48
C SER A 258 9.45 7.09 19.24
N LEU A 259 8.72 6.07 19.73
CA LEU A 259 9.31 4.89 20.38
C LEU A 259 10.17 4.04 19.43
N TRP A 260 10.01 4.19 18.12
CA TRP A 260 10.79 3.47 17.12
C TRP A 260 12.11 4.16 16.76
N GLN A 261 12.45 5.30 17.38
CA GLN A 261 13.71 6.03 17.22
C GLN A 261 14.02 6.44 15.76
N PRO A 262 13.12 7.15 15.05
CA PRO A 262 13.30 7.53 13.64
C PRO A 262 14.58 8.30 13.37
N TRP A 263 15.03 9.15 14.32
CA TRP A 263 16.25 9.96 14.22
C TRP A 263 17.54 9.16 14.11
N ARG A 264 17.55 7.88 14.53
CA ARG A 264 18.70 6.99 14.39
C ARG A 264 18.85 6.39 12.99
N THR A 265 17.81 6.49 12.16
CA THR A 265 17.71 5.74 10.89
C THR A 265 18.28 6.47 9.68
N LEU A 266 18.65 7.74 9.80
CA LEU A 266 19.01 8.62 8.70
C LEU A 266 20.12 8.09 7.77
N ARG A 267 21.02 7.24 8.29
CA ARG A 267 22.08 6.58 7.51
C ARG A 267 21.69 5.25 6.90
N ALA A 268 20.46 4.78 7.12
CA ALA A 268 19.95 3.50 6.65
C ALA A 268 18.72 3.71 5.73
N PRO A 269 18.89 3.96 4.42
CA PRO A 269 17.81 4.36 3.51
C PRO A 269 16.61 3.42 3.49
N LEU A 270 16.83 2.09 3.51
CA LEU A 270 15.76 1.10 3.58
C LEU A 270 14.96 1.10 4.90
N VAL A 271 15.42 1.86 5.89
CA VAL A 271 14.75 2.00 7.18
C VAL A 271 14.16 3.40 7.32
N TRP A 272 14.93 4.47 7.04
CA TRP A 272 14.41 5.82 7.20
C TRP A 272 13.20 6.10 6.31
N VAL A 273 13.12 5.52 5.09
CA VAL A 273 11.96 5.70 4.21
C VAL A 273 10.67 5.22 4.87
N LEU A 274 10.72 4.12 5.62
CA LEU A 274 9.54 3.59 6.33
C LEU A 274 9.11 4.51 7.48
N HIS A 275 10.07 5.11 8.18
CA HIS A 275 9.78 6.09 9.23
C HIS A 275 9.25 7.40 8.68
N ALA A 276 9.84 7.91 7.59
CA ALA A 276 9.39 9.12 6.92
C ALA A 276 7.96 8.94 6.35
N ALA A 277 7.69 7.78 5.75
CA ALA A 277 6.38 7.45 5.23
C ALA A 277 5.34 7.25 6.35
N TYR A 278 5.71 6.58 7.44
CA TYR A 278 4.79 6.38 8.57
C TYR A 278 4.39 7.71 9.23
N LEU A 279 5.29 8.68 9.29
CA LEU A 279 5.00 10.02 9.83
C LEU A 279 3.83 10.71 9.11
N TRP A 280 3.58 10.39 7.85
CA TRP A 280 2.43 10.91 7.12
C TRP A 280 1.08 10.40 7.65
N ILE A 281 1.04 9.32 8.44
CA ILE A 281 -0.20 8.87 9.09
C ILE A 281 -0.68 9.90 10.13
N PRO A 282 0.10 10.29 11.16
CA PRO A 282 -0.34 11.34 12.08
C PRO A 282 -0.53 12.70 11.39
N VAL A 283 0.25 13.03 10.34
CA VAL A 283 0.02 14.22 9.52
C VAL A 283 -1.37 14.17 8.84
N HIS A 284 -1.70 13.06 8.19
CA HIS A 284 -3.04 12.83 7.61
C HIS A 284 -4.15 13.01 8.65
N LEU A 285 -4.01 12.37 9.82
CA LEU A 285 -5.02 12.42 10.88
C LEU A 285 -5.21 13.84 11.42
N GLY A 286 -4.13 14.59 11.59
CA GLY A 286 -4.19 16.02 11.97
C GLY A 286 -4.86 16.88 10.90
N LEU A 287 -4.55 16.68 9.63
CA LEU A 287 -5.22 17.36 8.51
C LEU A 287 -6.69 16.96 8.40
N ARG A 288 -7.05 15.71 8.71
CA ARG A 288 -8.46 15.30 8.78
C ARG A 288 -9.22 15.97 9.93
N VAL A 289 -8.58 16.20 11.10
CA VAL A 289 -9.16 17.02 12.15
C VAL A 289 -9.52 18.39 11.60
N ALA A 290 -8.56 19.06 10.95
CA ALA A 290 -8.79 20.37 10.37
C ALA A 290 -9.89 20.36 9.28
N ALA A 291 -9.95 19.30 8.46
CA ALA A 291 -11.03 19.13 7.48
C ALA A 291 -12.41 18.88 8.13
N ALA A 292 -12.47 18.07 9.19
CA ALA A 292 -13.71 17.81 9.93
C ALA A 292 -14.27 19.07 10.62
N LEU A 293 -13.39 20.03 10.94
CA LEU A 293 -13.73 21.33 11.49
C LEU A 293 -14.00 22.40 10.39
N GLY A 294 -13.91 22.02 9.12
CA GLY A 294 -14.17 22.92 7.99
C GLY A 294 -13.03 23.91 7.65
N TRP A 295 -11.82 23.71 8.18
CA TRP A 295 -10.69 24.63 7.98
C TRP A 295 -9.93 24.41 6.67
N LEU A 296 -10.01 23.21 6.09
CA LEU A 296 -9.37 22.89 4.83
C LEU A 296 -10.14 21.78 4.07
N PRO A 297 -9.88 21.61 2.76
CA PRO A 297 -10.51 20.56 1.97
C PRO A 297 -10.07 19.17 2.40
N LEU A 298 -10.99 18.21 2.48
CA LEU A 298 -10.70 16.80 2.82
C LEU A 298 -9.64 16.18 1.87
N SER A 299 -9.63 16.59 0.60
CA SER A 299 -8.66 16.11 -0.40
C SER A 299 -7.21 16.33 0.03
N THR A 300 -6.90 17.39 0.77
CA THR A 300 -5.55 17.66 1.30
C THR A 300 -5.13 16.57 2.29
N ALA A 301 -6.00 16.25 3.25
CA ALA A 301 -5.77 15.17 4.19
C ALA A 301 -5.67 13.81 3.48
N THR A 302 -6.53 13.55 2.50
CA THR A 302 -6.51 12.31 1.70
C THR A 302 -5.16 12.13 0.99
N HIS A 303 -4.60 13.19 0.38
CA HIS A 303 -3.31 13.08 -0.30
C HIS A 303 -2.12 12.95 0.66
N ALA A 304 -2.22 13.44 1.89
CA ALA A 304 -1.23 13.13 2.93
C ALA A 304 -1.17 11.62 3.23
N LEU A 305 -2.34 10.95 3.29
CA LEU A 305 -2.38 9.49 3.44
C LEU A 305 -1.91 8.78 2.16
N THR A 306 -2.46 9.13 1.01
CA THR A 306 -2.29 8.34 -0.22
C THR A 306 -0.92 8.54 -0.85
N VAL A 307 -0.44 9.76 -1.01
CA VAL A 307 0.89 10.03 -1.58
C VAL A 307 1.98 9.86 -0.52
N GLY A 308 1.76 10.41 0.69
CA GLY A 308 2.75 10.39 1.75
C GLY A 308 2.91 9.02 2.41
N ALA A 309 1.86 8.54 3.10
CA ALA A 309 1.96 7.30 3.86
C ALA A 309 1.91 6.06 2.94
N ILE A 310 0.87 5.91 2.12
CA ILE A 310 0.69 4.74 1.25
C ILE A 310 1.83 4.68 0.23
N GLY A 311 2.06 5.75 -0.53
CA GLY A 311 3.13 5.79 -1.54
C GLY A 311 4.51 5.52 -0.96
N GLY A 312 4.85 6.18 0.15
CA GLY A 312 6.15 6.04 0.80
C GLY A 312 6.38 4.67 1.43
N LEU A 313 5.37 4.10 2.14
CA LEU A 313 5.47 2.74 2.69
C LEU A 313 5.52 1.69 1.58
N ILE A 314 4.73 1.85 0.52
CA ILE A 314 4.73 0.93 -0.61
C ILE A 314 6.10 0.92 -1.28
N ILE A 315 6.65 2.06 -1.71
CA ILE A 315 7.93 2.08 -2.43
C ILE A 315 9.06 1.51 -1.57
N GLY A 316 9.10 1.85 -0.26
CA GLY A 316 10.07 1.31 0.69
C GLY A 316 9.95 -0.19 0.89
N MET A 317 8.73 -0.71 1.07
CA MET A 317 8.47 -2.14 1.26
C MET A 317 8.69 -2.94 -0.03
N MET A 318 8.30 -2.42 -1.19
CA MET A 318 8.52 -3.08 -2.47
C MET A 318 10.01 -3.29 -2.74
N VAL A 319 10.85 -2.26 -2.51
CA VAL A 319 12.31 -2.37 -2.64
C VAL A 319 12.85 -3.41 -1.65
N ARG A 320 12.50 -3.29 -0.38
CA ARG A 320 13.00 -4.19 0.67
C ARG A 320 12.58 -5.64 0.46
N THR A 321 11.31 -5.87 0.15
CA THR A 321 10.77 -7.21 -0.12
C THR A 321 11.44 -7.83 -1.36
N ALA A 322 11.53 -7.07 -2.46
CA ALA A 322 12.13 -7.56 -3.68
C ALA A 322 13.61 -7.94 -3.48
N ARG A 323 14.40 -7.10 -2.80
CA ARG A 323 15.81 -7.43 -2.48
C ARG A 323 15.91 -8.69 -1.62
N GLY A 324 15.19 -8.76 -0.50
CA GLY A 324 15.26 -9.87 0.44
C GLY A 324 14.82 -11.20 -0.16
N HIS A 325 13.70 -11.21 -0.89
CA HIS A 325 13.16 -12.43 -1.51
C HIS A 325 13.84 -12.82 -2.82
N THR A 326 14.79 -12.04 -3.33
CA THR A 326 15.60 -12.39 -4.51
C THR A 326 17.07 -12.62 -4.19
N GLY A 327 17.41 -12.72 -2.89
CA GLY A 327 18.76 -13.01 -2.42
C GLY A 327 19.74 -11.83 -2.50
N ARG A 328 19.25 -10.60 -2.67
CA ARG A 328 20.07 -9.40 -2.80
C ARG A 328 20.35 -8.76 -1.44
N PRO A 329 21.51 -8.12 -1.25
CA PRO A 329 21.83 -7.38 -0.02
C PRO A 329 20.76 -6.32 0.29
N LEU A 330 20.40 -6.17 1.56
CA LEU A 330 19.45 -5.16 2.04
C LEU A 330 20.13 -3.78 2.20
N VAL A 331 20.73 -3.30 1.12
CA VAL A 331 21.38 -2.00 1.02
C VAL A 331 20.80 -1.26 -0.18
N ALA A 332 20.24 -0.06 0.05
CA ALA A 332 19.67 0.74 -1.02
C ALA A 332 20.79 1.39 -1.85
N ASP A 333 20.63 1.38 -3.15
CA ASP A 333 21.47 2.12 -4.09
C ASP A 333 20.91 3.53 -4.38
N ARG A 334 21.62 4.31 -5.18
CA ARG A 334 21.23 5.69 -5.53
C ARG A 334 19.87 5.79 -6.23
N PHE A 335 19.48 4.77 -7.01
CA PHE A 335 18.22 4.76 -7.75
C PHE A 335 17.04 4.56 -6.80
N GLU A 336 17.19 3.68 -5.82
CA GLU A 336 16.16 3.43 -4.80
C GLU A 336 16.00 4.65 -3.89
N ILE A 337 17.12 5.27 -3.49
CA ILE A 337 17.09 6.52 -2.71
C ILE A 337 16.39 7.63 -3.52
N ALA A 338 16.65 7.73 -4.82
CA ALA A 338 15.96 8.68 -5.69
C ALA A 338 14.45 8.41 -5.75
N CYS A 339 14.01 7.13 -5.86
CA CYS A 339 12.59 6.78 -5.79
C CYS A 339 11.96 7.22 -4.48
N PHE A 340 12.62 6.98 -3.34
CA PHE A 340 12.15 7.40 -2.02
C PHE A 340 12.02 8.92 -1.92
N ALA A 341 13.04 9.65 -2.35
CA ALA A 341 13.04 11.11 -2.33
C ALA A 341 11.94 11.70 -3.22
N MET A 342 11.77 11.18 -4.44
CA MET A 342 10.72 11.63 -5.36
C MET A 342 9.32 11.47 -4.77
N VAL A 343 9.01 10.32 -4.13
CA VAL A 343 7.70 10.11 -3.50
C VAL A 343 7.48 11.06 -2.31
N ILE A 344 8.51 11.30 -1.49
CA ILE A 344 8.41 12.23 -0.35
C ILE A 344 8.20 13.66 -0.84
N VAL A 345 8.98 14.11 -1.83
CA VAL A 345 8.85 15.45 -2.41
C VAL A 345 7.50 15.59 -3.11
N ALA A 346 7.00 14.56 -3.79
CA ALA A 346 5.65 14.54 -4.36
C ALA A 346 4.58 14.77 -3.29
N ALA A 347 4.70 14.09 -2.13
CA ALA A 347 3.77 14.25 -1.01
C ALA A 347 3.82 15.67 -0.42
N VAL A 348 5.02 16.19 -0.17
CA VAL A 348 5.20 17.57 0.35
C VAL A 348 4.61 18.59 -0.61
N SER A 349 4.92 18.49 -1.90
CA SER A 349 4.38 19.38 -2.93
C SER A 349 2.85 19.32 -3.01
N ARG A 350 2.28 18.11 -2.99
CA ARG A 350 0.84 17.91 -3.15
C ARG A 350 0.01 18.38 -1.96
N VAL A 351 0.58 18.32 -0.76
CA VAL A 351 -0.13 18.61 0.48
C VAL A 351 0.11 20.04 0.93
N PHE A 352 1.36 20.48 1.00
CA PHE A 352 1.69 21.75 1.67
C PHE A 352 1.75 22.95 0.73
N VAL A 353 2.09 22.78 -0.55
CA VAL A 353 2.14 23.93 -1.47
C VAL A 353 0.76 24.53 -1.69
N PRO A 354 -0.33 23.76 -1.91
CA PRO A 354 -1.68 24.33 -2.00
C PRO A 354 -2.15 25.06 -0.74
N LEU A 355 -1.67 24.65 0.45
CA LEU A 355 -2.01 25.31 1.71
C LEU A 355 -1.21 26.60 1.93
N ALA A 356 0.07 26.60 1.60
CA ALA A 356 0.94 27.75 1.81
C ALA A 356 0.86 28.79 0.70
N ALA A 357 0.60 28.36 -0.53
CA ALA A 357 0.58 29.20 -1.72
C ALA A 357 -0.51 28.71 -2.71
N PRO A 358 -1.80 28.99 -2.46
CA PRO A 358 -2.93 28.49 -3.26
C PRO A 358 -2.84 28.80 -4.76
N ALA A 359 -2.20 29.92 -5.14
CA ALA A 359 -1.98 30.31 -6.52
C ALA A 359 -1.13 29.27 -7.31
N TYR A 360 -0.31 28.48 -6.63
CA TYR A 360 0.55 27.44 -7.23
C TYR A 360 -0.03 26.03 -7.13
N THR A 361 -1.32 25.89 -6.81
CA THR A 361 -1.96 24.57 -6.64
C THR A 361 -1.82 23.68 -7.87
N MET A 362 -2.05 24.21 -9.07
CA MET A 362 -1.95 23.44 -10.32
C MET A 362 -0.51 22.98 -10.57
N GLN A 363 0.46 23.84 -10.38
CA GLN A 363 1.89 23.50 -10.50
C GLN A 363 2.28 22.41 -9.50
N ALA A 364 1.82 22.50 -8.25
CA ALA A 364 2.07 21.49 -7.22
C ALA A 364 1.49 20.13 -7.59
N ILE A 365 0.28 20.10 -8.17
CA ILE A 365 -0.34 18.87 -8.67
C ILE A 365 0.50 18.27 -9.79
N LEU A 366 0.90 19.07 -10.79
CA LEU A 366 1.70 18.59 -11.92
C LEU A 366 3.07 18.09 -11.50
N TRP A 367 3.77 18.81 -10.61
CA TRP A 367 5.05 18.37 -10.06
C TRP A 367 4.93 17.10 -9.25
N SER A 368 3.93 17.01 -8.38
CA SER A 368 3.67 15.79 -7.61
C SER A 368 3.38 14.59 -8.52
N ALA A 369 2.57 14.79 -9.56
CA ALA A 369 2.24 13.78 -10.55
C ALA A 369 3.49 13.29 -11.31
N ALA A 370 4.34 14.22 -11.78
CA ALA A 370 5.57 13.90 -12.49
C ALA A 370 6.56 13.12 -11.60
N LEU A 371 6.75 13.57 -10.35
CA LEU A 371 7.63 12.89 -9.39
C LEU A 371 7.12 11.49 -9.01
N TRP A 372 5.82 11.34 -8.81
CA TRP A 372 5.19 10.05 -8.57
C TRP A 372 5.40 9.08 -9.73
N SER A 373 5.05 9.52 -10.95
CA SER A 373 5.24 8.70 -12.16
C SER A 373 6.69 8.33 -12.41
N ALA A 374 7.62 9.27 -12.18
CA ALA A 374 9.06 9.02 -12.30
C ALA A 374 9.56 7.99 -11.26
N ALA A 375 9.12 8.11 -9.99
CA ALA A 375 9.53 7.19 -8.93
C ALA A 375 9.09 5.75 -9.21
N PHE A 376 7.81 5.54 -9.51
CA PHE A 376 7.28 4.21 -9.77
C PHE A 376 7.69 3.66 -11.13
N GLY A 377 7.86 4.51 -12.15
CA GLY A 377 8.41 4.14 -13.45
C GLY A 377 9.87 3.70 -13.35
N LEU A 378 10.71 4.44 -12.62
CA LEU A 378 12.09 4.07 -12.36
C LEU A 378 12.18 2.73 -11.61
N TYR A 379 11.31 2.52 -10.59
CA TYR A 379 11.20 1.23 -9.92
C TYR A 379 10.82 0.12 -10.90
N ALA A 380 9.78 0.29 -11.71
CA ALA A 380 9.30 -0.71 -12.65
C ALA A 380 10.41 -1.17 -13.62
N VAL A 381 11.12 -0.21 -14.23
CA VAL A 381 12.22 -0.48 -15.16
C VAL A 381 13.39 -1.17 -14.44
N ARG A 382 13.81 -0.65 -13.30
CA ARG A 382 14.95 -1.18 -12.55
C ARG A 382 14.71 -2.57 -11.98
N TYR A 383 13.49 -2.83 -11.52
CA TYR A 383 13.11 -4.08 -10.88
C TYR A 383 12.53 -5.12 -11.84
N TRP A 384 12.30 -4.78 -13.11
CA TRP A 384 11.89 -5.75 -14.13
C TRP A 384 12.78 -7.01 -14.11
N PRO A 385 14.12 -6.90 -14.30
CA PRO A 385 14.99 -8.09 -14.30
C PRO A 385 15.07 -8.76 -12.90
N VAL A 386 14.85 -8.02 -11.83
CA VAL A 386 14.88 -8.56 -10.45
C VAL A 386 13.63 -9.43 -10.19
N LEU A 387 12.47 -8.99 -10.66
CA LEU A 387 11.19 -9.64 -10.42
C LEU A 387 10.91 -10.79 -11.39
N THR A 388 11.53 -10.77 -12.59
CA THR A 388 11.31 -11.79 -13.62
C THR A 388 12.34 -12.92 -13.61
N ARG A 389 13.49 -12.74 -12.95
CA ARG A 389 14.55 -13.76 -12.89
C ARG A 389 14.54 -14.52 -11.57
N ALA A 390 15.11 -15.72 -11.58
CA ALA A 390 15.32 -16.52 -10.39
C ALA A 390 16.18 -15.79 -9.33
N ARG A 391 16.14 -16.27 -8.10
CA ARG A 391 16.99 -15.76 -7.01
C ARG A 391 18.47 -15.94 -7.33
N ILE A 392 19.28 -14.94 -6.97
CA ILE A 392 20.72 -14.98 -7.24
C ILE A 392 21.49 -15.95 -6.32
N ASP A 393 20.88 -16.35 -5.20
CA ASP A 393 21.46 -17.30 -4.23
C ASP A 393 21.04 -18.75 -4.49
N GLY A 394 20.34 -19.04 -5.59
CA GLY A 394 19.92 -20.38 -5.98
C GLY A 394 18.79 -20.98 -5.13
N ARG A 395 18.32 -20.32 -4.08
CA ARG A 395 17.22 -20.80 -3.24
C ARG A 395 15.86 -20.66 -3.96
N PRO A 396 14.86 -21.50 -3.64
CA PRO A 396 13.50 -21.31 -4.15
C PRO A 396 12.91 -20.01 -3.61
N GLY A 397 12.17 -19.23 -4.45
CA GLY A 397 11.57 -17.96 -4.01
C GLY A 397 10.79 -17.20 -5.06
#